data_14c5583c8ca9af5e6420f5bd3d8ce5df
#
_entry.id   14c5583c8ca9af5e6420f5bd3d8ce5df
#
_cell.length_a   1.000
_cell.length_b   1.000
_cell.length_c   1.000
_cell.angle_alpha   90.00
_cell.angle_beta   90.00
_cell.angle_gamma   90.00
#
_symmetry.space_group_name_H-M   'P 1'
#
loop_
_entity.id
_entity.type
_entity.pdbx_description
1 polymer ?
#
loop_
_entity_poly.entity_id
_entity_poly.type
_entity_poly.pdbx_seq_one_letter_code
_entity_poly.pdbx_strand_id
1 'polypeptide(L)'
;MNNVLIKMNSSVYIRFKNSISEGIRFISFNALFATLLALIMTFFFELSTPYLIGSTTEMLPPLGFVIGTLIFSIFLQSLGLLLLNELNNRSPLGLTIWRISSILFLIAYGIIPILTGVVNLEAGIVINILHLSVGLPAILKLNHFIEK
;
A
#
# COMPACT_ATOMS: atom_id res chain seq x y z
N MET A 1 -32.17 23.11 -20.88
CA MET A 1 -31.15 22.04 -21.10
C MET A 1 -29.85 22.29 -20.36
N ASN A 2 -29.29 23.51 -20.33
CA ASN A 2 -27.99 23.79 -19.67
C ASN A 2 -27.95 23.55 -18.14
N ASN A 3 -29.06 23.81 -17.43
CA ASN A 3 -29.10 23.62 -15.96
C ASN A 3 -29.05 22.16 -15.50
N VAL A 4 -29.48 21.21 -16.34
CA VAL A 4 -29.41 19.77 -16.04
C VAL A 4 -27.98 19.23 -16.18
N LEU A 5 -27.27 19.68 -17.21
CA LEU A 5 -25.87 19.31 -17.44
C LEU A 5 -24.93 19.85 -16.37
N ILE A 6 -25.16 21.09 -15.91
CA ILE A 6 -24.37 21.69 -14.82
C ILE A 6 -24.61 20.94 -13.51
N LYS A 7 -25.85 20.54 -13.23
CA LYS A 7 -26.22 19.80 -12.00
C LYS A 7 -25.66 18.36 -12.02
N MET A 8 -25.63 17.70 -13.17
CA MET A 8 -24.97 16.39 -13.31
C MET A 8 -23.45 16.48 -13.12
N ASN A 9 -22.80 17.49 -13.66
CA ASN A 9 -21.36 17.68 -13.52
C ASN A 9 -20.95 17.97 -12.08
N SER A 10 -21.74 18.78 -11.34
CA SER A 10 -21.49 19.06 -9.92
C SER A 10 -21.68 17.82 -9.03
N SER A 11 -22.70 17.00 -9.31
CA SER A 11 -22.96 15.78 -8.53
C SER A 11 -21.86 14.72 -8.71
N VAL A 12 -21.35 14.56 -9.94
CA VAL A 12 -20.22 13.68 -10.26
C VAL A 12 -18.95 14.17 -9.57
N TYR A 13 -18.67 15.49 -9.63
CA TYR A 13 -17.51 16.08 -8.97
C TYR A 13 -17.53 15.91 -7.44
N ILE A 14 -18.67 16.15 -6.81
CA ILE A 14 -18.83 15.97 -5.35
C ILE A 14 -18.66 14.52 -4.96
N ARG A 15 -19.20 13.57 -5.74
CA ARG A 15 -19.07 12.14 -5.50
C ARG A 15 -17.62 11.68 -5.61
N PHE A 16 -16.91 12.13 -6.64
CA PHE A 16 -15.48 11.84 -6.84
C PHE A 16 -14.61 12.41 -5.68
N LYS A 17 -14.87 13.65 -5.25
CA LYS A 17 -14.16 14.28 -4.13
C LYS A 17 -14.36 13.53 -2.81
N ASN A 18 -15.57 13.07 -2.53
CA ASN A 18 -15.86 12.29 -1.33
C ASN A 18 -15.17 10.92 -1.36
N SER A 19 -15.17 10.25 -2.49
CA SER A 19 -14.52 8.95 -2.71
C SER A 19 -13.00 9.03 -2.48
N ILE A 20 -12.33 10.05 -3.01
CA ILE A 20 -10.89 10.27 -2.78
C ILE A 20 -10.62 10.55 -1.30
N SER A 21 -11.44 11.38 -0.65
CA SER A 21 -11.27 11.70 0.78
C SER A 21 -11.39 10.44 1.65
N GLU A 22 -12.32 9.55 1.34
CA GLU A 22 -12.48 8.26 2.01
C GLU A 22 -11.29 7.34 1.74
N GLY A 23 -10.81 7.29 0.51
CA GLY A 23 -9.60 6.55 0.13
C GLY A 23 -8.37 7.01 0.90
N ILE A 24 -8.16 8.33 1.02
CA ILE A 24 -7.05 8.91 1.80
C ILE A 24 -7.18 8.55 3.28
N ARG A 25 -8.37 8.64 3.87
CA ARG A 25 -8.61 8.24 5.27
C ARG A 25 -8.28 6.77 5.49
N PHE A 26 -8.72 5.91 4.60
CA PHE A 26 -8.42 4.48 4.65
C PHE A 26 -6.91 4.22 4.59
N ILE A 27 -6.20 4.83 3.63
CA ILE A 27 -4.74 4.71 3.47
C ILE A 27 -4.03 5.15 4.75
N SER A 28 -4.42 6.31 5.30
CA SER A 28 -3.82 6.85 6.53
C SER A 28 -4.03 5.92 7.72
N PHE A 29 -5.24 5.42 7.91
CA PHE A 29 -5.55 4.48 8.98
C PHE A 29 -4.77 3.17 8.84
N ASN A 30 -4.73 2.60 7.63
CA ASN A 30 -4.03 1.35 7.36
C ASN A 30 -2.50 1.50 7.53
N ALA A 31 -1.94 2.64 7.13
CA ALA A 31 -0.53 2.94 7.34
C ALA A 31 -0.18 3.12 8.82
N LEU A 32 -1.03 3.80 9.60
CA LEU A 32 -0.85 3.92 11.06
C LEU A 32 -0.93 2.57 11.76
N PHE A 33 -1.87 1.71 11.36
CA PHE A 33 -1.99 0.36 11.88
C PHE A 33 -0.72 -0.46 11.62
N ALA A 34 -0.21 -0.43 10.38
CA ALA A 34 1.03 -1.11 10.01
C ALA A 34 2.24 -0.56 10.77
N THR A 35 2.30 0.75 10.99
CA THR A 35 3.36 1.40 11.76
C THR A 35 3.34 0.97 13.23
N LEU A 36 2.15 0.89 13.83
CA LEU A 36 1.99 0.37 15.18
C LEU A 36 2.43 -1.11 15.28
N LEU A 37 2.03 -1.91 14.29
CA LEU A 37 2.45 -3.31 14.22
C LEU A 37 3.97 -3.43 14.05
N ALA A 38 4.59 -2.61 13.20
CA ALA A 38 6.04 -2.55 13.04
C ALA A 38 6.73 -2.17 14.36
N LEU A 39 6.20 -1.20 15.09
CA LEU A 39 6.71 -0.81 16.41
C LEU A 39 6.65 -1.97 17.40
N ILE A 40 5.52 -2.69 17.47
CA ILE A 40 5.36 -3.87 18.32
C ILE A 40 6.39 -4.95 17.95
N MET A 41 6.54 -5.23 16.64
CA MET A 41 7.46 -6.24 16.15
C MET A 41 8.93 -5.91 16.48
N THR A 42 9.32 -4.64 16.50
CA THR A 42 10.69 -4.24 16.89
C THR A 42 11.00 -4.49 18.36
N PHE A 43 10.01 -4.66 19.23
CA PHE A 43 10.22 -5.04 20.62
C PHE A 43 10.41 -6.55 20.83
N PHE A 44 9.83 -7.36 19.94
CA PHE A 44 9.85 -8.82 20.10
C PHE A 44 10.93 -9.48 19.23
N PHE A 45 11.37 -8.83 18.19
CA PHE A 45 12.35 -9.36 17.24
C PHE A 45 13.51 -8.39 17.08
N GLU A 46 14.73 -8.88 17.17
CA GLU A 46 15.93 -8.15 16.78
C GLU A 46 15.97 -8.06 15.25
N LEU A 47 15.26 -7.06 14.70
CA LEU A 47 15.16 -6.88 13.27
C LEU A 47 16.44 -6.26 12.73
N SER A 48 17.32 -7.10 12.25
CA SER A 48 18.47 -6.71 11.45
C SER A 48 18.07 -6.70 9.97
N THR A 49 17.54 -5.59 9.49
CA THR A 49 17.30 -5.41 8.06
C THR A 49 18.47 -4.69 7.42
N PRO A 50 19.21 -5.32 6.48
CA PRO A 50 20.25 -4.62 5.76
C PRO A 50 19.64 -3.47 4.95
N TYR A 51 20.17 -2.29 5.12
CA TYR A 51 19.78 -1.13 4.35
C TYR A 51 20.55 -1.11 3.03
N LEU A 52 19.87 -1.36 1.93
CA LEU A 52 20.44 -1.32 0.59
C LEU A 52 20.49 0.12 0.06
N ILE A 53 21.39 0.95 0.61
CA ILE A 53 21.83 2.17 -0.05
C ILE A 53 23.36 2.13 -0.13
N GLY A 54 23.87 1.77 -1.30
CA GLY A 54 25.30 1.68 -1.54
C GLY A 54 25.91 0.32 -1.20
N SER A 55 27.23 0.24 -1.20
CA SER A 55 28.02 -1.00 -0.98
C SER A 55 28.20 -1.39 0.49
N THR A 56 27.53 -0.74 1.42
CA THR A 56 27.62 -1.01 2.87
C THR A 56 26.30 -1.59 3.37
N THR A 57 26.37 -2.78 3.96
CA THR A 57 25.28 -3.40 4.72
C THR A 57 25.17 -2.74 6.09
N GLU A 58 24.60 -1.56 6.16
CA GLU A 58 24.25 -0.95 7.44
C GLU A 58 22.87 -1.46 7.91
N MET A 59 22.77 -1.78 9.18
CA MET A 59 21.54 -2.19 9.81
C MET A 59 20.64 -0.98 10.03
N LEU A 60 19.39 -1.02 9.58
CA LEU A 60 18.41 0.00 9.92
C LEU A 60 18.15 -0.03 11.43
N PRO A 61 18.34 1.10 12.13
CA PRO A 61 17.89 1.18 13.51
C PRO A 61 16.38 0.94 13.60
N PRO A 62 15.87 0.39 14.71
CA PRO A 62 14.43 0.08 14.88
C PRO A 62 13.50 1.24 14.52
N LEU A 63 13.90 2.46 14.88
CA LEU A 63 13.14 3.67 14.53
C LEU A 63 13.09 3.91 13.01
N GLY A 64 14.19 3.66 12.30
CA GLY A 64 14.24 3.76 10.83
C GLY A 64 13.30 2.77 10.16
N PHE A 65 13.20 1.55 10.68
CA PHE A 65 12.26 0.54 10.20
C PHE A 65 10.79 0.97 10.39
N VAL A 66 10.45 1.51 11.56
CA VAL A 66 9.08 2.00 11.87
C VAL A 66 8.70 3.19 10.98
N ILE A 67 9.58 4.18 10.85
CA ILE A 67 9.37 5.35 9.98
C ILE A 67 9.28 4.91 8.51
N GLY A 68 10.17 4.02 8.09
CA GLY A 68 10.14 3.45 6.75
C GLY A 68 8.81 2.76 6.45
N THR A 69 8.29 1.95 7.38
CA THR A 69 6.98 1.29 7.25
C THR A 69 5.85 2.31 7.04
N LEU A 70 5.85 3.41 7.78
CA LEU A 70 4.84 4.47 7.62
C LEU A 70 4.92 5.09 6.21
N ILE A 71 6.10 5.54 5.83
CA ILE A 71 6.31 6.24 4.55
C ILE A 71 5.98 5.32 3.36
N PHE A 72 6.51 4.11 3.36
CA PHE A 72 6.28 3.15 2.28
C PHE A 72 4.82 2.69 2.22
N SER A 73 4.16 2.51 3.36
CA SER A 73 2.74 2.14 3.40
C SER A 73 1.86 3.21 2.76
N ILE A 74 2.08 4.48 3.08
CA ILE A 74 1.34 5.60 2.47
C ILE A 74 1.64 5.68 0.97
N PHE A 75 2.92 5.65 0.62
CA PHE A 75 3.35 5.79 -0.78
C PHE A 75 2.80 4.69 -1.68
N LEU A 76 2.99 3.42 -1.29
CA LEU A 76 2.55 2.28 -2.11
C LEU A 76 1.04 2.19 -2.25
N GLN A 77 0.29 2.46 -1.18
CA GLN A 77 -1.18 2.47 -1.26
C GLN A 77 -1.71 3.64 -2.09
N SER A 78 -1.09 4.82 -1.98
CA SER A 78 -1.45 5.97 -2.80
C SER A 78 -1.17 5.72 -4.28
N LEU A 79 -0.02 5.14 -4.59
CA LEU A 79 0.32 4.71 -5.95
C LEU A 79 -0.65 3.65 -6.46
N GLY A 80 -0.99 2.67 -5.60
CA GLY A 80 -1.98 1.62 -5.91
C GLY A 80 -3.36 2.20 -6.24
N LEU A 81 -3.81 3.21 -5.49
CA LEU A 81 -5.08 3.90 -5.75
C LEU A 81 -5.07 4.66 -7.07
N LEU A 82 -3.97 5.35 -7.39
CA LEU A 82 -3.81 6.07 -8.66
C LEU A 82 -3.80 5.10 -9.85
N LEU A 83 -3.03 4.02 -9.76
CA LEU A 83 -2.96 3.00 -10.80
C LEU A 83 -4.30 2.30 -11.02
N LEU A 84 -5.02 1.99 -9.94
CA LEU A 84 -6.35 1.40 -10.01
C LEU A 84 -7.33 2.33 -10.73
N ASN A 85 -7.34 3.63 -10.37
CA ASN A 85 -8.18 4.63 -11.02
C ASN A 85 -7.87 4.72 -12.52
N GLU A 86 -6.59 4.77 -12.89
CA GLU A 86 -6.16 4.86 -14.28
C GLU A 86 -6.54 3.60 -15.09
N LEU A 87 -6.30 2.41 -14.53
CA LEU A 87 -6.65 1.16 -15.18
C LEU A 87 -8.17 0.99 -15.35
N ASN A 88 -8.94 1.37 -14.33
CA ASN A 88 -10.40 1.29 -14.38
C ASN A 88 -11.01 2.25 -15.40
N ASN A 89 -10.38 3.43 -15.60
CA ASN A 89 -10.82 4.40 -16.62
C ASN A 89 -10.49 3.95 -18.04
N ARG A 90 -9.44 3.14 -18.23
CA ARG A 90 -8.99 2.71 -19.56
C ARG A 90 -9.57 1.38 -20.02
N SER A 91 -10.00 0.51 -19.10
CA SER A 91 -10.41 -0.84 -19.44
C SER A 91 -11.49 -1.38 -18.49
N PRO A 92 -12.52 -2.06 -19.03
CA PRO A 92 -13.50 -2.76 -18.19
C PRO A 92 -12.88 -3.89 -17.35
N LEU A 93 -11.67 -4.35 -17.72
CA LEU A 93 -10.89 -5.33 -16.97
C LEU A 93 -9.90 -4.68 -16.01
N GLY A 94 -9.87 -3.35 -15.89
CA GLY A 94 -8.89 -2.60 -15.12
C GLY A 94 -8.80 -3.04 -13.67
N LEU A 95 -9.92 -3.27 -13.01
CA LEU A 95 -9.97 -3.78 -11.65
C LEU A 95 -9.35 -5.19 -11.52
N THR A 96 -9.64 -6.08 -12.46
CA THR A 96 -9.10 -7.44 -12.47
C THR A 96 -7.59 -7.43 -12.68
N ILE A 97 -7.12 -6.65 -13.64
CA ILE A 97 -5.69 -6.47 -13.92
C ILE A 97 -4.98 -5.93 -12.69
N TRP A 98 -5.53 -4.90 -12.08
CA TRP A 98 -4.96 -4.30 -10.87
C TRP A 98 -4.86 -5.31 -9.71
N ARG A 99 -5.94 -6.07 -9.44
CA ARG A 99 -5.95 -7.09 -8.37
C ARG A 99 -4.91 -8.17 -8.60
N ILE A 100 -4.85 -8.73 -9.80
CA ILE A 100 -3.87 -9.78 -10.13
C ILE A 100 -2.45 -9.24 -9.99
N SER A 101 -2.16 -8.08 -10.56
CA SER A 101 -0.84 -7.45 -10.48
C SER A 101 -0.44 -7.13 -9.04
N SER A 102 -1.37 -6.63 -8.21
CA SER A 102 -1.12 -6.33 -6.81
C SER A 102 -0.84 -7.58 -5.98
N ILE A 103 -1.55 -8.68 -6.23
CA ILE A 103 -1.29 -9.97 -5.56
C ILE A 103 0.09 -10.51 -5.97
N LEU A 104 0.41 -10.51 -7.27
CA LEU A 104 1.71 -10.95 -7.76
C LEU A 104 2.85 -10.11 -7.18
N PHE A 105 2.66 -8.78 -7.12
CA PHE A 105 3.62 -7.87 -6.51
C PHE A 105 3.81 -8.16 -5.01
N LEU A 106 2.73 -8.38 -4.27
CA LEU A 106 2.77 -8.70 -2.85
C LEU A 106 3.55 -10.00 -2.58
N ILE A 107 3.30 -11.05 -3.38
CA ILE A 107 4.01 -12.33 -3.30
C ILE A 107 5.49 -12.16 -3.64
N ALA A 108 5.79 -11.52 -4.76
CA ALA A 108 7.17 -11.32 -5.22
C ALA A 108 7.98 -10.50 -4.20
N TYR A 109 7.41 -9.41 -3.71
CA TYR A 109 8.07 -8.52 -2.75
C TYR A 109 8.27 -9.18 -1.37
N GLY A 110 7.42 -10.14 -1.00
CA GLY A 110 7.56 -10.91 0.22
C GLY A 110 8.60 -12.03 0.11
N ILE A 111 8.69 -12.70 -1.03
CA ILE A 111 9.51 -13.92 -1.19
C ILE A 111 10.92 -13.60 -1.68
N ILE A 112 11.08 -12.69 -2.65
CA ILE A 112 12.37 -12.42 -3.29
C ILE A 112 13.46 -12.01 -2.29
N PRO A 113 13.23 -11.10 -1.31
CA PRO A 113 14.27 -10.72 -0.35
C PRO A 113 14.81 -11.88 0.50
N ILE A 114 13.94 -12.86 0.80
CA ILE A 114 14.32 -14.06 1.56
C ILE A 114 15.14 -14.98 0.66
N LEU A 115 14.68 -15.25 -0.57
CA LEU A 115 15.35 -16.14 -1.51
C LEU A 115 16.72 -15.61 -1.94
N THR A 116 16.87 -14.31 -2.04
CA THR A 116 18.15 -13.66 -2.41
C THR A 116 19.10 -13.48 -1.22
N GLY A 117 18.67 -13.83 0.00
CA GLY A 117 19.49 -13.66 1.20
C GLY A 117 19.68 -12.21 1.62
N VAL A 118 18.91 -11.28 1.05
CA VAL A 118 18.95 -9.84 1.42
C VAL A 118 18.45 -9.63 2.85
N VAL A 119 17.50 -10.44 3.30
CA VAL A 119 17.01 -10.47 4.68
C VAL A 119 17.11 -11.88 5.25
N ASN A 120 17.36 -12.00 6.55
CA ASN A 120 17.29 -13.27 7.24
C ASN A 120 15.82 -13.78 7.31
N LEU A 121 15.62 -15.04 7.65
CA LEU A 121 14.29 -15.65 7.66
C LEU A 121 13.35 -14.96 8.65
N GLU A 122 13.83 -14.58 9.84
CA GLU A 122 13.03 -13.92 10.88
C GLU A 122 12.55 -12.53 10.42
N ALA A 123 13.48 -11.70 9.95
CA ALA A 123 13.15 -10.40 9.38
C ALA A 123 12.22 -10.55 8.17
N GLY A 124 12.45 -11.56 7.33
CA GLY A 124 11.58 -11.87 6.19
C GLY A 124 10.15 -12.21 6.61
N ILE A 125 9.96 -12.98 7.67
CA ILE A 125 8.63 -13.31 8.22
C ILE A 125 7.93 -12.03 8.71
N VAL A 126 8.63 -11.20 9.50
CA VAL A 126 8.07 -9.95 10.03
C VAL A 126 7.68 -9.00 8.91
N ILE A 127 8.55 -8.81 7.93
CA ILE A 127 8.28 -7.98 6.75
C ILE A 127 7.05 -8.50 5.99
N ASN A 128 6.92 -9.83 5.82
CA ASN A 128 5.75 -10.41 5.16
C ASN A 128 4.45 -10.18 5.95
N ILE A 129 4.47 -10.30 7.28
CA ILE A 129 3.31 -9.96 8.11
C ILE A 129 2.90 -8.51 7.90
N LEU A 130 3.86 -7.57 7.87
CA LEU A 130 3.59 -6.16 7.61
C LEU A 130 3.04 -5.94 6.18
N HIS A 131 3.63 -6.56 5.16
CA HIS A 131 3.15 -6.47 3.80
C HIS A 131 1.72 -6.99 3.65
N LEU A 132 1.39 -8.12 4.28
CA LEU A 132 0.04 -8.66 4.28
C LEU A 132 -0.93 -7.75 5.03
N SER A 133 -0.53 -7.20 6.17
CA SER A 133 -1.38 -6.31 6.97
C SER A 133 -1.74 -5.00 6.24
N VAL A 134 -0.89 -4.52 5.35
CA VAL A 134 -1.10 -3.32 4.52
C VAL A 134 -1.71 -3.67 3.17
N GLY A 135 -1.12 -4.63 2.48
CA GLY A 135 -1.43 -4.95 1.09
C GLY A 135 -2.78 -5.62 0.93
N LEU A 136 -3.12 -6.58 1.81
CA LEU A 136 -4.38 -7.30 1.68
C LEU A 136 -5.61 -6.41 1.89
N PRO A 137 -5.70 -5.58 2.94
CA PRO A 137 -6.79 -4.62 3.06
C PRO A 137 -6.84 -3.62 1.89
N ALA A 138 -5.68 -3.17 1.38
CA ALA A 138 -5.62 -2.29 0.23
C ALA A 138 -6.21 -2.95 -1.03
N ILE A 139 -5.81 -4.19 -1.35
CA ILE A 139 -6.32 -4.95 -2.48
C ILE A 139 -7.83 -5.19 -2.38
N LEU A 140 -8.35 -5.41 -1.17
CA LEU A 140 -9.76 -5.71 -0.95
C LEU A 140 -10.66 -4.47 -0.93
N LYS A 141 -10.15 -3.32 -0.45
CA LYS A 141 -10.98 -2.15 -0.19
C LYS A 141 -10.79 -0.97 -1.11
N LEU A 142 -9.60 -0.78 -1.73
CA LEU A 142 -9.36 0.41 -2.55
C LEU A 142 -10.31 0.53 -3.74
N ASN A 143 -10.79 -0.59 -4.28
CA ASN A 143 -11.78 -0.57 -5.35
C ASN A 143 -13.11 0.11 -4.94
N HIS A 144 -13.53 0.00 -3.68
CA HIS A 144 -14.77 0.62 -3.22
C HIS A 144 -14.76 2.16 -3.29
N PHE A 145 -13.57 2.76 -3.38
CA PHE A 145 -13.40 4.21 -3.49
C PHE A 145 -13.40 4.72 -4.94
N ILE A 146 -13.36 3.82 -5.91
CA ILE A 146 -13.30 4.14 -7.34
C ILE A 146 -14.56 3.68 -8.08
N GLU A 147 -15.20 2.62 -7.62
CA GLU A 147 -16.44 2.15 -8.22
C GLU A 147 -17.57 3.14 -7.98
N LYS A 148 -17.86 3.93 -9.04
CA LYS A 148 -19.14 4.47 -9.54
C LYS A 148 -19.04 5.77 -10.27
#